data_760c08e82af14a698b4928b4fc26fa09
#
_entry.id   760c08e82af14a698b4928b4fc26fa09
#
_cell.length_a   1.000
_cell.length_b   1.000
_cell.length_c   1.000
_cell.angle_alpha   90.00
_cell.angle_beta   90.00
_cell.angle_gamma   90.00
#
_symmetry.space_group_name_H-M   'P 1'
#
loop_
_entity.id
_entity.type
_entity.pdbx_description
1 polymer ?
#
loop_
_entity_poly.entity_id
_entity_poly.type
_entity_poly.pdbx_seq_one_letter_code
_entity_poly.pdbx_strand_id
1 'polypeptide(L)'
;MILEHPLSSDERAFLDRVATFARDEVLPHADQWDHDEQLPREIFTRAGELGMMGMVAPKEYGGRGLSYVTAALAVKELGKACASLAMDVAAHNALSVGQINRFGSEEQKQKYLPRLTSGEWIGGWGLTEPNAGSDTGGIETKAEAHGEHWQINGMKHFITSGRVADLLVVIATTGRTDKGKNEISAFIMMKDQVTPVRKIHTYGMRASETSELRFENAKAEILGERGRGREQALTVLDRGRISIAALAVGIAEAAFERANSYANERKQFGHAIGNFQAIQWMLVDSAMELEASEVMTMHAAYLQDKGENTTKESAMAKLFASESAVKICDRSMQIHGGYGYSRDLPIERYLRDAKLCTIGEGTSEVQRLVIARHVLKEAKPLKLAHREPREPNR
;
A
#
# COMPACT_ATOMS: atom_id res chain seq x y z
N MET A 1 26.18 0.54 -1.99
CA MET A 1 25.69 1.93 -2.00
C MET A 1 24.20 2.06 -1.67
N ILE A 2 23.37 1.02 -1.80
CA ILE A 2 21.96 0.97 -1.38
C ILE A 2 21.81 0.50 0.07
N LEU A 3 22.82 -0.15 0.64
CA LEU A 3 22.81 -0.79 1.95
C LEU A 3 23.31 0.09 3.11
N GLU A 4 23.61 1.36 2.89
CA GLU A 4 24.13 2.25 3.93
C GLU A 4 23.16 3.42 4.23
N HIS A 5 21.89 3.11 4.50
CA HIS A 5 21.06 4.02 5.28
C HIS A 5 21.16 3.59 6.75
N PRO A 6 22.10 4.16 7.52
CA PRO A 6 22.23 3.76 8.91
C PRO A 6 21.02 4.29 9.67
N LEU A 7 20.15 3.36 10.07
CA LEU A 7 19.05 3.68 10.98
C LEU A 7 19.64 4.30 12.25
N SER A 8 19.05 5.38 12.72
CA SER A 8 19.37 5.97 14.02
C SER A 8 19.03 5.00 15.15
N SER A 9 19.54 5.25 16.35
CA SER A 9 19.16 4.47 17.53
C SER A 9 17.66 4.49 17.79
N ASP A 10 17.01 5.63 17.59
CA ASP A 10 15.58 5.81 17.80
C ASP A 10 14.75 5.00 16.77
N GLU A 11 15.18 4.99 15.50
CA GLU A 11 14.53 4.20 14.46
C GLU A 11 14.69 2.69 14.71
N ARG A 12 15.86 2.23 15.12
CA ARG A 12 16.05 0.82 15.54
C ARG A 12 15.15 0.46 16.71
N ALA A 13 15.14 1.26 17.76
CA ALA A 13 14.29 1.03 18.92
C ALA A 13 12.80 1.08 18.59
N PHE A 14 12.39 1.88 17.59
CA PHE A 14 11.02 1.88 17.06
C PHE A 14 10.71 0.56 16.34
N LEU A 15 11.58 0.10 15.45
CA LEU A 15 11.39 -1.16 14.72
C LEU A 15 11.38 -2.38 15.67
N ASP A 16 12.21 -2.39 16.70
CA ASP A 16 12.19 -3.44 17.73
C ASP A 16 10.83 -3.51 18.45
N ARG A 17 10.22 -2.35 18.76
CA ARG A 17 8.87 -2.31 19.34
C ARG A 17 7.81 -2.78 18.36
N VAL A 18 7.92 -2.39 17.07
CA VAL A 18 7.02 -2.86 16.02
C VAL A 18 7.11 -4.38 15.87
N ALA A 19 8.31 -4.93 15.81
CA ALA A 19 8.53 -6.38 15.70
C ALA A 19 7.96 -7.13 16.92
N THR A 20 8.14 -6.59 18.12
CA THR A 20 7.57 -7.16 19.36
C THR A 20 6.05 -7.14 19.31
N PHE A 21 5.44 -6.00 18.97
CA PHE A 21 3.99 -5.86 18.79
C PHE A 21 3.43 -6.82 17.73
N ALA A 22 4.08 -6.88 16.57
CA ALA A 22 3.69 -7.76 15.48
C ALA A 22 3.70 -9.24 15.91
N ARG A 23 4.75 -9.66 16.61
CA ARG A 23 4.91 -11.05 17.09
C ARG A 23 3.97 -11.41 18.22
N ASP A 24 3.85 -10.54 19.23
CA ASP A 24 3.23 -10.89 20.52
C ASP A 24 1.75 -10.50 20.60
N GLU A 25 1.34 -9.41 19.93
CA GLU A 25 -0.02 -8.86 20.00
C GLU A 25 -0.83 -9.04 18.68
N VAL A 26 -0.17 -9.22 17.51
CA VAL A 26 -0.84 -9.29 16.21
C VAL A 26 -0.88 -10.71 15.66
N LEU A 27 0.27 -11.36 15.52
CA LEU A 27 0.40 -12.69 14.90
C LEU A 27 -0.51 -13.75 15.53
N PRO A 28 -0.65 -13.84 16.88
CA PRO A 28 -1.51 -14.85 17.50
C PRO A 28 -2.99 -14.73 17.16
N HIS A 29 -3.44 -13.56 16.71
CA HIS A 29 -4.85 -13.27 16.42
C HIS A 29 -5.16 -13.19 14.92
N ALA A 30 -4.15 -13.22 14.07
CA ALA A 30 -4.31 -12.92 12.65
C ALA A 30 -5.24 -13.90 11.90
N ASP A 31 -5.21 -15.20 12.25
CA ASP A 31 -6.09 -16.22 11.66
C ASP A 31 -7.56 -16.02 12.10
N GLN A 32 -7.78 -15.67 13.38
CA GLN A 32 -9.11 -15.39 13.90
C GLN A 32 -9.70 -14.13 13.25
N TRP A 33 -8.90 -13.06 13.12
CA TRP A 33 -9.35 -11.84 12.46
C TRP A 33 -9.68 -12.07 10.97
N ASP A 34 -8.89 -12.87 10.26
CA ASP A 34 -9.20 -13.26 8.87
C ASP A 34 -10.51 -14.06 8.80
N HIS A 35 -10.76 -14.99 9.74
CA HIS A 35 -11.99 -15.76 9.81
C HIS A 35 -13.19 -14.85 10.08
N ASP A 36 -13.09 -13.95 11.05
CA ASP A 36 -14.16 -13.03 11.46
C ASP A 36 -14.33 -11.86 10.49
N GLU A 37 -13.39 -11.71 9.55
CA GLU A 37 -13.33 -10.61 8.58
C GLU A 37 -13.34 -9.23 9.24
N GLN A 38 -12.70 -9.09 10.39
CA GLN A 38 -12.70 -7.86 11.17
C GLN A 38 -11.44 -7.69 12.01
N LEU A 39 -10.89 -6.46 12.02
CA LEU A 39 -9.91 -6.01 13.00
C LEU A 39 -10.62 -5.33 14.18
N PRO A 40 -10.24 -5.60 15.44
CA PRO A 40 -10.76 -4.87 16.57
C PRO A 40 -10.27 -3.41 16.56
N ARG A 41 -11.11 -2.47 16.99
CA ARG A 41 -10.76 -1.05 17.00
C ARG A 41 -9.54 -0.76 17.86
N GLU A 42 -9.40 -1.49 18.95
CA GLU A 42 -8.35 -1.34 19.95
C GLU A 42 -6.96 -1.54 19.36
N ILE A 43 -6.83 -2.36 18.29
CA ILE A 43 -5.51 -2.61 17.67
C ILE A 43 -4.96 -1.35 16.98
N PHE A 44 -5.85 -0.47 16.46
CA PHE A 44 -5.44 0.81 15.88
C PHE A 44 -5.00 1.81 16.95
N THR A 45 -5.70 1.86 18.09
CA THR A 45 -5.29 2.66 19.24
C THR A 45 -3.92 2.19 19.73
N ARG A 46 -3.73 0.87 19.86
CA ARG A 46 -2.46 0.29 20.28
C ARG A 46 -1.33 0.60 19.28
N ALA A 47 -1.59 0.51 17.98
CA ALA A 47 -0.65 0.93 16.94
C ALA A 47 -0.32 2.43 17.03
N GLY A 48 -1.29 3.27 17.39
CA GLY A 48 -1.12 4.70 17.63
C GLY A 48 -0.19 4.99 18.82
N GLU A 49 -0.39 4.31 19.96
CA GLU A 49 0.49 4.41 21.15
C GLU A 49 1.96 4.09 20.81
N LEU A 50 2.18 3.15 19.91
CA LEU A 50 3.51 2.82 19.41
C LEU A 50 4.04 3.83 18.38
N GLY A 51 3.19 4.75 17.90
CA GLY A 51 3.52 5.76 16.90
C GLY A 51 3.42 5.27 15.45
N MET A 52 2.74 4.14 15.21
CA MET A 52 2.59 3.55 13.88
C MET A 52 1.51 4.23 13.03
N MET A 53 0.59 4.98 13.65
CA MET A 53 -0.47 5.71 12.96
C MET A 53 -0.03 7.10 12.45
N GLY A 54 1.22 7.51 12.72
CA GLY A 54 1.80 8.78 12.29
C GLY A 54 3.30 8.70 12.00
N MET A 55 3.76 7.62 11.35
CA MET A 55 5.19 7.32 11.22
C MET A 55 6.00 8.45 10.60
N VAL A 56 5.58 8.95 9.44
CA VAL A 56 6.31 9.99 8.68
C VAL A 56 5.77 11.40 8.98
N ALA A 57 4.60 11.53 9.60
CA ALA A 57 4.03 12.83 9.94
C ALA A 57 4.93 13.59 10.94
N PRO A 58 5.00 14.93 10.83
CA PRO A 58 5.84 15.75 11.70
C PRO A 58 5.47 15.61 13.19
N LYS A 59 6.48 15.75 14.05
CA LYS A 59 6.32 15.66 15.51
C LYS A 59 5.39 16.72 16.08
N GLU A 60 5.36 17.90 15.45
CA GLU A 60 4.48 19.03 15.84
C GLU A 60 2.98 18.70 15.74
N TYR A 61 2.61 17.71 14.90
CA TYR A 61 1.25 17.20 14.77
C TYR A 61 1.08 15.82 15.42
N GLY A 62 1.93 15.46 16.38
CA GLY A 62 1.87 14.17 17.09
C GLY A 62 2.45 12.99 16.32
N GLY A 63 3.01 13.19 15.13
CA GLY A 63 3.69 12.15 14.36
C GLY A 63 5.08 11.83 14.91
N ARG A 64 5.74 10.86 14.29
CA ARG A 64 7.08 10.40 14.69
C ARG A 64 8.20 11.08 13.91
N GLY A 65 7.93 11.61 12.72
CA GLY A 65 8.92 12.21 11.83
C GLY A 65 10.01 11.21 11.40
N LEU A 66 9.63 9.94 11.20
CA LEU A 66 10.54 8.88 10.77
C LEU A 66 10.81 8.97 9.26
N SER A 67 11.89 8.31 8.83
CA SER A 67 12.20 8.14 7.42
C SER A 67 11.19 7.20 6.72
N TYR A 68 11.03 7.36 5.40
CA TYR A 68 10.23 6.42 4.60
C TYR A 68 10.83 5.01 4.60
N VAL A 69 12.16 4.88 4.71
CA VAL A 69 12.83 3.59 4.91
C VAL A 69 12.34 2.93 6.18
N THR A 70 12.33 3.63 7.31
CA THR A 70 11.85 3.09 8.59
C THR A 70 10.37 2.76 8.56
N ALA A 71 9.55 3.61 7.93
CA ALA A 71 8.12 3.34 7.76
C ALA A 71 7.86 2.10 6.88
N ALA A 72 8.62 1.90 5.80
CA ALA A 72 8.54 0.71 4.95
C ALA A 72 8.92 -0.56 5.72
N LEU A 73 10.00 -0.52 6.52
CA LEU A 73 10.40 -1.64 7.39
C LEU A 73 9.32 -1.97 8.42
N ALA A 74 8.67 -0.97 9.02
CA ALA A 74 7.57 -1.19 9.95
C ALA A 74 6.35 -1.84 9.29
N VAL A 75 5.98 -1.40 8.08
CA VAL A 75 4.89 -2.02 7.30
C VAL A 75 5.25 -3.47 6.91
N LYS A 76 6.51 -3.73 6.53
CA LYS A 76 7.01 -5.08 6.26
C LYS A 76 6.83 -5.99 7.48
N GLU A 77 7.28 -5.56 8.67
CA GLU A 77 7.14 -6.34 9.91
C GLU A 77 5.67 -6.65 10.25
N LEU A 78 4.77 -5.67 10.11
CA LEU A 78 3.34 -5.92 10.27
C LEU A 78 2.80 -6.89 9.22
N GLY A 79 3.26 -6.77 7.97
CA GLY A 79 2.86 -7.63 6.86
C GLY A 79 3.20 -9.10 7.10
N LYS A 80 4.32 -9.38 7.79
CA LYS A 80 4.70 -10.74 8.24
C LYS A 80 3.67 -11.32 9.22
N ALA A 81 3.13 -10.51 10.12
CA ALA A 81 2.19 -10.95 11.14
C ALA A 81 0.74 -10.97 10.63
N CYS A 82 0.26 -9.86 10.08
CA CYS A 82 -1.10 -9.69 9.58
C CYS A 82 -1.15 -8.66 8.45
N ALA A 83 -1.32 -9.14 7.23
CA ALA A 83 -1.40 -8.30 6.04
C ALA A 83 -2.57 -7.30 6.08
N SER A 84 -3.71 -7.68 6.68
CA SER A 84 -4.87 -6.82 6.83
C SER A 84 -4.56 -5.57 7.66
N LEU A 85 -3.94 -5.75 8.84
CA LEU A 85 -3.55 -4.62 9.70
C LEU A 85 -2.47 -3.76 9.03
N ALA A 86 -1.49 -4.41 8.39
CA ALA A 86 -0.44 -3.69 7.67
C ALA A 86 -1.00 -2.84 6.52
N MET A 87 -2.02 -3.34 5.79
CA MET A 87 -2.72 -2.59 4.74
C MET A 87 -3.43 -1.36 5.30
N ASP A 88 -4.16 -1.51 6.40
CA ASP A 88 -4.91 -0.41 7.01
C ASP A 88 -3.96 0.67 7.56
N VAL A 89 -2.88 0.28 8.24
CA VAL A 89 -1.84 1.20 8.73
C VAL A 89 -1.13 1.90 7.56
N ALA A 90 -0.81 1.17 6.48
CA ALA A 90 -0.18 1.73 5.29
C ALA A 90 -1.07 2.75 4.58
N ALA A 91 -2.34 2.40 4.33
CA ALA A 91 -3.30 3.29 3.68
C ALA A 91 -3.59 4.55 4.52
N HIS A 92 -3.75 4.39 5.84
CA HIS A 92 -3.92 5.48 6.78
C HIS A 92 -2.76 6.48 6.70
N ASN A 93 -1.51 6.00 6.81
CA ASN A 93 -0.32 6.85 6.81
C ASN A 93 -0.05 7.49 5.44
N ALA A 94 -0.04 6.70 4.36
CA ALA A 94 0.37 7.16 3.04
C ALA A 94 -0.69 8.04 2.38
N LEU A 95 -1.96 7.66 2.51
CA LEU A 95 -3.05 8.28 1.76
C LEU A 95 -3.73 9.38 2.57
N SER A 96 -4.35 9.08 3.71
CA SER A 96 -5.12 10.08 4.48
C SER A 96 -4.21 11.06 5.21
N VAL A 97 -3.36 10.57 6.11
CA VAL A 97 -2.41 11.41 6.87
C VAL A 97 -1.44 12.09 5.90
N GLY A 98 -0.91 11.35 4.93
CA GLY A 98 0.04 11.86 3.94
C GLY A 98 -0.52 12.98 3.09
N GLN A 99 -1.80 12.91 2.66
CA GLN A 99 -2.42 13.95 1.85
C GLN A 99 -2.72 15.20 2.67
N ILE A 100 -3.26 15.07 3.89
CA ILE A 100 -3.52 16.19 4.80
C ILE A 100 -2.19 16.88 5.17
N ASN A 101 -1.17 16.11 5.55
CA ASN A 101 0.13 16.66 5.91
C ASN A 101 0.78 17.47 4.76
N ARG A 102 0.63 17.00 3.52
CA ARG A 102 1.28 17.65 2.37
C ARG A 102 0.52 18.83 1.80
N PHE A 103 -0.80 18.77 1.78
CA PHE A 103 -1.65 19.71 1.03
C PHE A 103 -2.64 20.47 1.90
N GLY A 104 -2.81 20.09 3.16
CA GLY A 104 -3.68 20.79 4.11
C GLY A 104 -3.13 22.15 4.49
N SER A 105 -4.05 23.10 4.79
CA SER A 105 -3.70 24.34 5.46
C SER A 105 -3.14 24.05 6.87
N GLU A 106 -2.43 25.00 7.44
CA GLU A 106 -1.92 24.85 8.82
C GLU A 106 -3.04 24.56 9.82
N GLU A 107 -4.18 25.23 9.67
CA GLU A 107 -5.38 25.00 10.47
C GLU A 107 -5.90 23.57 10.33
N GLN A 108 -5.97 23.05 9.10
CA GLN A 108 -6.39 21.68 8.85
C GLN A 108 -5.40 20.65 9.45
N LYS A 109 -4.12 20.88 9.34
CA LYS A 109 -3.10 20.01 9.93
C LYS A 109 -3.23 19.96 11.45
N GLN A 110 -3.32 21.10 12.11
CA GLN A 110 -3.48 21.20 13.55
C GLN A 110 -4.80 20.59 14.05
N LYS A 111 -5.88 20.73 13.26
CA LYS A 111 -7.20 20.19 13.60
C LYS A 111 -7.27 18.66 13.48
N TYR A 112 -6.70 18.07 12.44
CA TYR A 112 -6.93 16.68 12.07
C TYR A 112 -5.77 15.74 12.37
N LEU A 113 -4.52 16.15 12.13
CA LEU A 113 -3.39 15.26 12.24
C LEU A 113 -3.17 14.70 13.65
N PRO A 114 -3.28 15.47 14.76
CA PRO A 114 -3.02 14.91 16.09
C PRO A 114 -3.90 13.71 16.45
N ARG A 115 -5.17 13.73 16.06
CA ARG A 115 -6.08 12.59 16.31
C ARG A 115 -5.83 11.40 15.38
N LEU A 116 -5.42 11.66 14.16
CA LEU A 116 -5.05 10.61 13.21
C LEU A 116 -3.73 9.95 13.62
N THR A 117 -2.70 10.73 13.96
CA THR A 117 -1.38 10.21 14.31
C THR A 117 -1.34 9.48 15.66
N SER A 118 -2.25 9.81 16.58
CA SER A 118 -2.42 9.09 17.85
C SER A 118 -3.18 7.76 17.73
N GLY A 119 -3.85 7.50 16.58
CA GLY A 119 -4.73 6.35 16.43
C GLY A 119 -6.11 6.51 17.09
N GLU A 120 -6.40 7.68 17.68
CA GLU A 120 -7.76 8.03 18.15
C GLU A 120 -8.74 7.99 16.97
N TRP A 121 -8.33 8.53 15.82
CA TRP A 121 -9.06 8.47 14.58
C TRP A 121 -8.39 7.60 13.54
N ILE A 122 -9.21 6.85 12.80
CA ILE A 122 -8.80 6.14 11.59
C ILE A 122 -9.14 7.01 10.38
N GLY A 123 -8.17 7.21 9.49
CA GLY A 123 -8.36 7.92 8.23
C GLY A 123 -8.62 6.96 7.08
N GLY A 124 -9.70 7.19 6.33
CA GLY A 124 -9.98 6.52 5.06
C GLY A 124 -9.66 7.41 3.86
N TRP A 125 -9.60 6.82 2.66
CA TRP A 125 -9.28 7.54 1.43
C TRP A 125 -10.15 7.07 0.26
N GLY A 126 -10.91 7.98 -0.34
CA GLY A 126 -11.92 7.68 -1.36
C GLY A 126 -11.58 8.26 -2.74
N LEU A 127 -10.98 7.47 -3.63
CA LEU A 127 -10.75 7.80 -5.03
C LEU A 127 -11.64 6.96 -5.95
N THR A 128 -11.55 5.63 -5.83
CA THR A 128 -12.18 4.64 -6.71
C THR A 128 -13.70 4.71 -6.66
N GLU A 129 -14.35 4.57 -7.81
CA GLU A 129 -15.79 4.52 -7.99
C GLU A 129 -16.18 3.25 -8.76
N PRO A 130 -17.48 2.86 -8.77
CA PRO A 130 -17.91 1.69 -9.53
C PRO A 130 -17.47 1.71 -11.00
N ASN A 131 -17.46 2.88 -11.64
CA ASN A 131 -17.10 3.07 -13.05
C ASN A 131 -15.70 3.64 -13.29
N ALA A 132 -14.93 3.97 -12.23
CA ALA A 132 -13.62 4.63 -12.33
C ALA A 132 -12.62 4.06 -11.34
N GLY A 133 -11.78 3.11 -11.80
CA GLY A 133 -10.66 2.54 -11.05
C GLY A 133 -9.33 3.02 -11.62
N SER A 134 -8.77 2.29 -12.59
CA SER A 134 -7.50 2.65 -13.25
C SER A 134 -7.60 3.98 -14.03
N ASP A 135 -8.79 4.34 -14.53
CA ASP A 135 -9.06 5.67 -15.07
C ASP A 135 -9.48 6.65 -13.96
N THR A 136 -8.49 7.17 -13.26
CA THR A 136 -8.71 8.17 -12.20
C THR A 136 -9.26 9.51 -12.69
N GLY A 137 -9.28 9.73 -14.01
CA GLY A 137 -9.85 10.93 -14.63
C GLY A 137 -11.34 10.83 -14.87
N GLY A 138 -11.88 9.60 -14.87
CA GLY A 138 -13.28 9.30 -15.16
C GLY A 138 -14.23 9.33 -13.96
N ILE A 139 -13.81 9.85 -12.79
CA ILE A 139 -14.65 9.89 -11.58
C ILE A 139 -15.90 10.76 -11.79
N GLU A 140 -17.02 10.30 -11.21
CA GLU A 140 -18.35 10.89 -11.37
C GLU A 140 -18.88 11.56 -10.10
N THR A 141 -18.32 11.26 -8.92
CA THR A 141 -18.65 11.93 -7.64
C THR A 141 -18.44 13.44 -7.79
N LYS A 142 -19.50 14.23 -7.50
CA LYS A 142 -19.51 15.68 -7.67
C LYS A 142 -19.39 16.39 -6.33
N ALA A 143 -18.70 17.51 -6.36
CA ALA A 143 -18.64 18.47 -5.26
C ALA A 143 -19.07 19.85 -5.74
N GLU A 144 -20.03 20.45 -5.06
CA GLU A 144 -20.58 21.78 -5.35
C GLU A 144 -20.35 22.72 -4.17
N ALA A 145 -19.94 23.96 -4.45
CA ALA A 145 -19.72 24.97 -3.43
C ALA A 145 -21.06 25.43 -2.83
N HIS A 146 -21.16 25.44 -1.50
CA HIS A 146 -22.36 25.81 -0.77
C HIS A 146 -22.02 26.73 0.42
N GLY A 147 -21.90 28.02 0.15
CA GLY A 147 -21.39 28.98 1.12
C GLY A 147 -19.94 28.68 1.52
N GLU A 148 -19.70 28.49 2.82
CA GLU A 148 -18.36 28.22 3.37
C GLU A 148 -17.93 26.73 3.28
N HIS A 149 -18.80 25.83 2.82
CA HIS A 149 -18.47 24.40 2.70
C HIS A 149 -18.80 23.87 1.31
N TRP A 150 -18.40 22.63 1.06
CA TRP A 150 -18.74 21.89 -0.15
C TRP A 150 -19.75 20.80 0.17
N GLN A 151 -20.65 20.53 -0.78
CA GLN A 151 -21.55 19.39 -0.73
C GLN A 151 -21.13 18.36 -1.75
N ILE A 152 -20.94 17.11 -1.28
CA ILE A 152 -20.52 16.00 -2.11
C ILE A 152 -21.68 15.06 -2.33
N ASN A 153 -21.87 14.67 -3.60
CA ASN A 153 -22.87 13.71 -4.04
C ASN A 153 -22.20 12.66 -4.94
N GLY A 154 -22.41 11.38 -4.64
CA GLY A 154 -21.84 10.29 -5.39
C GLY A 154 -21.57 9.05 -4.59
N MET A 155 -20.62 8.22 -5.10
CA MET A 155 -20.33 6.92 -4.50
C MET A 155 -18.85 6.62 -4.63
N LYS A 156 -18.28 6.00 -3.58
CA LYS A 156 -16.91 5.46 -3.60
C LYS A 156 -16.92 3.97 -3.34
N HIS A 157 -16.01 3.24 -3.99
CA HIS A 157 -15.96 1.79 -4.01
C HIS A 157 -14.57 1.28 -3.63
N PHE A 158 -14.47 0.13 -2.97
CA PHE A 158 -13.22 -0.45 -2.45
C PHE A 158 -12.47 0.45 -1.47
N ILE A 159 -13.19 1.10 -0.55
CA ILE A 159 -12.58 2.01 0.41
C ILE A 159 -12.11 1.26 1.64
N THR A 160 -10.80 1.20 1.83
CA THR A 160 -10.14 0.62 3.02
C THR A 160 -10.56 1.42 4.25
N SER A 161 -10.95 0.71 5.31
CA SER A 161 -11.48 1.27 6.57
C SER A 161 -12.70 2.17 6.39
N GLY A 162 -13.43 2.09 5.25
CA GLY A 162 -14.46 3.08 4.91
C GLY A 162 -15.59 3.20 5.93
N ARG A 163 -16.05 2.08 6.52
CA ARG A 163 -17.11 2.07 7.54
C ARG A 163 -16.61 2.41 8.94
N VAL A 164 -15.34 2.16 9.22
CA VAL A 164 -14.73 2.36 10.54
C VAL A 164 -13.93 3.65 10.65
N ALA A 165 -13.59 4.28 9.52
CA ALA A 165 -12.88 5.55 9.48
C ALA A 165 -13.67 6.66 10.18
N ASP A 166 -12.99 7.53 10.92
CA ASP A 166 -13.55 8.71 11.56
C ASP A 166 -13.48 9.93 10.66
N LEU A 167 -12.53 9.94 9.73
CA LEU A 167 -12.30 10.96 8.72
C LEU A 167 -11.98 10.30 7.38
N LEU A 168 -12.51 10.86 6.29
CA LEU A 168 -12.17 10.48 4.93
C LEU A 168 -11.57 11.65 4.16
N VAL A 169 -10.54 11.36 3.38
CA VAL A 169 -10.13 12.22 2.27
C VAL A 169 -10.80 11.71 1.00
N VAL A 170 -11.62 12.54 0.38
CA VAL A 170 -12.45 12.16 -0.79
C VAL A 170 -12.03 12.99 -2.00
N ILE A 171 -11.85 12.33 -3.13
CA ILE A 171 -11.52 12.96 -4.41
C ILE A 171 -12.81 13.08 -5.24
N ALA A 172 -13.19 14.30 -5.63
CA ALA A 172 -14.43 14.55 -6.35
C ALA A 172 -14.28 15.61 -7.45
N THR A 173 -15.22 15.64 -8.37
CA THR A 173 -15.26 16.58 -9.51
C THR A 173 -15.90 17.90 -9.08
N THR A 174 -15.19 19.02 -9.30
CA THR A 174 -15.67 20.39 -9.01
C THR A 174 -16.13 21.16 -10.26
N GLY A 175 -16.08 20.52 -11.43
CA GLY A 175 -16.46 21.15 -12.68
C GLY A 175 -15.79 20.52 -13.90
N ARG A 176 -15.65 21.33 -14.93
CA ARG A 176 -14.92 20.97 -16.15
C ARG A 176 -13.81 21.99 -16.42
N THR A 177 -12.69 21.53 -16.90
CA THR A 177 -11.61 22.38 -17.42
C THR A 177 -12.00 22.95 -18.79
N ASP A 178 -11.29 23.98 -19.27
CA ASP A 178 -11.47 24.55 -20.61
C ASP A 178 -11.33 23.52 -21.75
N LYS A 179 -10.62 22.42 -21.47
CA LYS A 179 -10.44 21.30 -22.41
C LYS A 179 -11.53 20.22 -22.27
N GLY A 180 -12.61 20.49 -21.54
CA GLY A 180 -13.73 19.57 -21.32
C GLY A 180 -13.46 18.38 -20.42
N LYS A 181 -12.27 18.29 -19.79
CA LYS A 181 -11.94 17.24 -18.82
C LYS A 181 -12.52 17.55 -17.45
N ASN A 182 -12.66 16.54 -16.59
CA ASN A 182 -13.05 16.74 -15.20
C ASN A 182 -12.03 17.63 -14.47
N GLU A 183 -12.52 18.70 -13.83
CA GLU A 183 -11.79 19.44 -12.82
C GLU A 183 -11.96 18.68 -11.49
N ILE A 184 -10.88 18.19 -10.93
CA ILE A 184 -10.89 17.26 -9.79
C ILE A 184 -10.22 17.92 -8.60
N SER A 185 -10.90 17.89 -7.43
CA SER A 185 -10.40 18.44 -6.17
C SER A 185 -10.43 17.37 -5.06
N ALA A 186 -9.72 17.63 -3.97
CA ALA A 186 -9.70 16.79 -2.80
C ALA A 186 -10.46 17.45 -1.65
N PHE A 187 -11.05 16.64 -0.78
CA PHE A 187 -11.89 17.11 0.31
C PHE A 187 -11.63 16.30 1.57
N ILE A 188 -11.74 16.94 2.74
CA ILE A 188 -11.81 16.31 4.05
C ILE A 188 -13.27 16.20 4.46
N MET A 189 -13.68 15.01 4.87
CA MET A 189 -15.04 14.71 5.29
C MET A 189 -15.04 13.92 6.59
N MET A 190 -15.94 14.27 7.51
CA MET A 190 -16.12 13.53 8.76
C MET A 190 -17.08 12.35 8.57
N LYS A 191 -16.93 11.32 9.41
CA LYS A 191 -17.70 10.07 9.36
C LYS A 191 -19.22 10.28 9.36
N ASP A 192 -19.73 11.25 10.12
CA ASP A 192 -21.16 11.55 10.24
C ASP A 192 -21.80 12.03 8.93
N GLN A 193 -20.99 12.39 7.94
CA GLN A 193 -21.40 12.82 6.60
C GLN A 193 -21.45 11.66 5.60
N VAL A 194 -21.08 10.44 6.01
CA VAL A 194 -20.90 9.29 5.11
C VAL A 194 -21.98 8.26 5.38
N THR A 195 -22.62 7.76 4.32
CA THR A 195 -23.54 6.63 4.40
C THR A 195 -22.85 5.37 3.91
N PRO A 196 -22.47 4.43 4.81
CA PRO A 196 -21.95 3.14 4.40
C PRO A 196 -23.05 2.33 3.71
N VAL A 197 -22.78 1.82 2.49
CA VAL A 197 -23.73 0.99 1.75
C VAL A 197 -23.58 -0.47 2.14
N ARG A 198 -22.36 -1.00 2.03
CA ARG A 198 -22.06 -2.40 2.39
C ARG A 198 -20.57 -2.60 2.62
N LYS A 199 -20.23 -3.65 3.38
CA LYS A 199 -18.90 -4.25 3.35
C LYS A 199 -18.74 -5.04 2.05
N ILE A 200 -17.55 -4.99 1.48
CA ILE A 200 -17.16 -5.80 0.32
C ILE A 200 -16.38 -6.99 0.85
N HIS A 201 -16.91 -8.21 0.65
CA HIS A 201 -16.20 -9.44 1.00
C HIS A 201 -15.07 -9.68 -0.01
N THR A 202 -13.85 -9.76 0.48
CA THR A 202 -12.63 -9.84 -0.31
C THR A 202 -12.05 -11.26 -0.31
N TYR A 203 -11.25 -11.59 -1.31
CA TYR A 203 -10.55 -12.86 -1.43
C TYR A 203 -9.46 -13.01 -0.36
N GLY A 204 -8.64 -12.00 -0.16
CA GLY A 204 -7.59 -11.89 0.84
C GLY A 204 -7.68 -10.57 1.60
N MET A 205 -6.82 -10.39 2.61
CA MET A 205 -6.86 -9.26 3.55
C MET A 205 -8.28 -9.06 4.12
N ARG A 206 -8.93 -10.14 4.48
CA ARG A 206 -10.36 -10.17 4.82
C ARG A 206 -10.68 -9.42 6.11
N ALA A 207 -9.72 -9.34 7.04
CA ALA A 207 -9.87 -8.58 8.26
C ALA A 207 -9.79 -7.05 8.04
N SER A 208 -9.14 -6.59 6.96
CA SER A 208 -9.19 -5.18 6.54
C SER A 208 -10.59 -4.86 6.05
N GLU A 209 -11.23 -3.86 6.68
CA GLU A 209 -12.58 -3.46 6.29
C GLU A 209 -12.52 -2.71 4.97
N THR A 210 -13.17 -3.26 3.95
CA THR A 210 -13.28 -2.65 2.61
C THR A 210 -14.75 -2.42 2.30
N SER A 211 -15.11 -1.22 1.89
CA SER A 211 -16.53 -0.89 1.73
C SER A 211 -16.85 -0.01 0.53
N GLU A 212 -18.15 0.01 0.27
CA GLU A 212 -18.84 0.94 -0.63
C GLU A 212 -19.50 2.03 0.21
N LEU A 213 -19.26 3.28 -0.17
CA LEU A 213 -19.72 4.48 0.53
C LEU A 213 -20.54 5.36 -0.41
N ARG A 214 -21.64 5.91 0.11
CA ARG A 214 -22.49 6.89 -0.57
C ARG A 214 -22.42 8.23 0.12
N PHE A 215 -22.49 9.29 -0.67
CA PHE A 215 -22.53 10.66 -0.25
C PHE A 215 -23.80 11.31 -0.80
N GLU A 216 -24.61 11.89 0.08
CA GLU A 216 -25.87 12.59 -0.26
C GLU A 216 -25.86 13.95 0.43
N ASN A 217 -25.57 15.01 -0.33
CA ASN A 217 -25.37 16.38 0.18
C ASN A 217 -24.36 16.43 1.35
N ALA A 218 -23.38 15.57 1.32
CA ALA A 218 -22.41 15.38 2.38
C ALA A 218 -21.49 16.60 2.51
N LYS A 219 -21.41 17.20 3.71
CA LYS A 219 -20.56 18.37 3.96
C LYS A 219 -19.09 17.98 4.00
N ALA A 220 -18.27 18.79 3.33
CA ALA A 220 -16.83 18.59 3.26
C ALA A 220 -16.07 19.92 3.23
N GLU A 221 -14.81 19.89 3.68
CA GLU A 221 -13.85 20.99 3.55
C GLU A 221 -12.94 20.70 2.35
N ILE A 222 -12.63 21.69 1.52
CA ILE A 222 -11.66 21.50 0.43
C ILE A 222 -10.26 21.31 1.02
N LEU A 223 -9.52 20.34 0.48
CA LEU A 223 -8.14 20.03 0.86
C LEU A 223 -7.17 20.54 -0.20
N GLY A 224 -6.43 21.57 0.15
CA GLY A 224 -5.51 22.24 -0.78
C GLY A 224 -6.27 23.07 -1.84
N GLU A 225 -5.68 23.20 -3.02
CA GLU A 225 -6.18 24.05 -4.09
C GLU A 225 -7.22 23.33 -4.97
N ARG A 226 -8.31 24.06 -5.32
CA ARG A 226 -9.33 23.58 -6.25
C ARG A 226 -8.71 23.21 -7.61
N GLY A 227 -9.16 22.11 -8.20
CA GLY A 227 -8.67 21.63 -9.49
C GLY A 227 -7.35 20.84 -9.42
N ARG A 228 -6.69 20.77 -8.25
CA ARG A 228 -5.41 20.06 -8.06
C ARG A 228 -5.56 18.66 -7.43
N GLY A 229 -6.78 18.21 -7.17
CA GLY A 229 -7.04 16.95 -6.46
C GLY A 229 -6.48 15.71 -7.17
N ARG A 230 -6.48 15.67 -8.51
CA ARG A 230 -5.87 14.58 -9.26
C ARG A 230 -4.36 14.52 -9.09
N GLU A 231 -3.68 15.65 -9.12
CA GLU A 231 -2.24 15.73 -8.90
C GLU A 231 -1.88 15.33 -7.47
N GLN A 232 -2.64 15.82 -6.50
CA GLN A 232 -2.49 15.43 -5.09
C GLN A 232 -2.64 13.92 -4.93
N ALA A 233 -3.70 13.32 -5.49
CA ALA A 233 -3.94 11.88 -5.42
C ALA A 233 -2.79 11.07 -6.02
N LEU A 234 -2.28 11.44 -7.20
CA LEU A 234 -1.16 10.75 -7.81
C LEU A 234 0.12 10.87 -6.97
N THR A 235 0.36 12.02 -6.34
CA THR A 235 1.52 12.26 -5.47
C THR A 235 1.50 11.36 -4.22
N VAL A 236 0.33 11.17 -3.59
CA VAL A 236 0.25 10.29 -2.41
C VAL A 236 0.27 8.82 -2.80
N LEU A 237 -0.25 8.46 -3.97
CA LEU A 237 -0.15 7.10 -4.51
C LEU A 237 1.30 6.68 -4.80
N ASP A 238 2.20 7.59 -5.20
CA ASP A 238 3.62 7.26 -5.37
C ASP A 238 4.25 6.76 -4.05
N ARG A 239 3.84 7.33 -2.91
CA ARG A 239 4.26 6.90 -1.57
C ARG A 239 3.54 5.65 -1.12
N GLY A 240 2.25 5.55 -1.39
CA GLY A 240 1.47 4.36 -1.14
C GLY A 240 2.05 3.12 -1.82
N ARG A 241 2.57 3.24 -3.06
CA ARG A 241 3.24 2.14 -3.76
C ARG A 241 4.45 1.59 -3.00
N ILE A 242 5.23 2.44 -2.32
CA ILE A 242 6.35 1.99 -1.47
C ILE A 242 5.80 1.16 -0.31
N SER A 243 4.72 1.61 0.33
CA SER A 243 4.08 0.89 1.44
C SER A 243 3.49 -0.45 0.98
N ILE A 244 2.84 -0.51 -0.19
CA ILE A 244 2.31 -1.78 -0.75
C ILE A 244 3.45 -2.73 -1.15
N ALA A 245 4.57 -2.21 -1.66
CA ALA A 245 5.75 -3.03 -1.93
C ALA A 245 6.32 -3.63 -0.62
N ALA A 246 6.44 -2.83 0.43
CA ALA A 246 6.88 -3.29 1.74
C ALA A 246 5.93 -4.33 2.36
N LEU A 247 4.62 -4.12 2.25
CA LEU A 247 3.60 -5.09 2.65
C LEU A 247 3.76 -6.42 1.90
N ALA A 248 3.93 -6.36 0.58
CA ALA A 248 4.14 -7.55 -0.25
C ALA A 248 5.42 -8.31 0.14
N VAL A 249 6.52 -7.59 0.43
CA VAL A 249 7.77 -8.18 0.95
C VAL A 249 7.52 -8.89 2.28
N GLY A 250 6.78 -8.27 3.21
CA GLY A 250 6.45 -8.87 4.51
C GLY A 250 5.67 -10.18 4.37
N ILE A 251 4.62 -10.19 3.53
CA ILE A 251 3.83 -11.41 3.26
C ILE A 251 4.72 -12.51 2.65
N ALA A 252 5.54 -12.14 1.67
CA ALA A 252 6.45 -13.07 0.99
C ALA A 252 7.50 -13.65 1.94
N GLU A 253 8.07 -12.83 2.82
CA GLU A 253 9.03 -13.26 3.83
C GLU A 253 8.40 -14.27 4.80
N ALA A 254 7.21 -14.00 5.33
CA ALA A 254 6.50 -14.93 6.20
C ALA A 254 6.22 -16.28 5.52
N ALA A 255 5.79 -16.25 4.25
CA ALA A 255 5.55 -17.45 3.47
C ALA A 255 6.85 -18.23 3.20
N PHE A 256 7.94 -17.54 2.88
CA PHE A 256 9.25 -18.13 2.63
C PHE A 256 9.86 -18.77 3.89
N GLU A 257 9.86 -18.05 5.02
CA GLU A 257 10.39 -18.56 6.29
C GLU A 257 9.70 -19.86 6.69
N ARG A 258 8.36 -19.92 6.59
CA ARG A 258 7.59 -21.13 6.89
C ARG A 258 7.89 -22.28 5.92
N ALA A 259 8.00 -21.99 4.62
CA ALA A 259 8.33 -23.01 3.63
C ALA A 259 9.73 -23.58 3.87
N ASN A 260 10.70 -22.72 4.19
CA ASN A 260 12.07 -23.13 4.48
C ASN A 260 12.15 -23.98 5.76
N SER A 261 11.48 -23.59 6.83
CA SER A 261 11.39 -24.39 8.06
C SER A 261 10.74 -25.75 7.80
N TYR A 262 9.57 -25.74 7.15
CA TYR A 262 8.86 -26.97 6.83
C TYR A 262 9.67 -27.93 5.95
N ALA A 263 10.41 -27.40 4.96
CA ALA A 263 11.25 -28.20 4.09
C ALA A 263 12.38 -28.94 4.83
N ASN A 264 12.89 -28.35 5.93
CA ASN A 264 13.92 -28.95 6.77
C ASN A 264 13.36 -29.96 7.78
N GLU A 265 12.11 -29.78 8.24
CA GLU A 265 11.49 -30.63 9.26
C GLU A 265 10.69 -31.79 8.68
N ARG A 266 9.93 -31.54 7.60
CA ARG A 266 9.07 -32.56 6.97
C ARG A 266 9.88 -33.64 6.28
N LYS A 267 9.62 -34.90 6.61
CA LYS A 267 10.29 -36.06 6.01
C LYS A 267 9.34 -36.84 5.11
N GLN A 268 9.80 -37.18 3.91
CA GLN A 268 9.19 -38.16 3.00
C GLN A 268 10.29 -38.96 2.32
N PHE A 269 9.99 -40.20 1.97
CA PHE A 269 10.96 -41.14 1.38
C PHE A 269 12.25 -41.31 2.23
N GLY A 270 12.10 -41.17 3.57
CA GLY A 270 13.20 -41.32 4.53
C GLY A 270 14.08 -40.10 4.76
N HIS A 271 13.86 -38.99 4.04
CA HIS A 271 14.68 -37.77 4.11
C HIS A 271 13.83 -36.50 4.33
N ALA A 272 14.44 -35.43 4.84
CA ALA A 272 13.83 -34.11 4.82
C ALA A 272 13.51 -33.73 3.36
N ILE A 273 12.32 -33.13 3.12
CA ILE A 273 11.93 -32.78 1.74
C ILE A 273 12.83 -31.72 1.12
N GLY A 274 13.53 -30.91 1.92
CA GLY A 274 14.56 -29.98 1.49
C GLY A 274 15.77 -30.63 0.80
N ASN A 275 15.92 -31.97 0.87
CA ASN A 275 16.95 -32.71 0.15
C ASN A 275 16.58 -32.96 -1.33
N PHE A 276 15.32 -32.72 -1.72
CA PHE A 276 14.89 -32.90 -3.10
C PHE A 276 15.18 -31.64 -3.92
N GLN A 277 15.81 -31.76 -5.06
CA GLN A 277 16.19 -30.62 -5.92
C GLN A 277 15.00 -29.73 -6.30
N ALA A 278 13.83 -30.32 -6.57
CA ALA A 278 12.64 -29.55 -6.91
C ALA A 278 12.23 -28.59 -5.78
N ILE A 279 12.37 -29.00 -4.51
CA ILE A 279 12.11 -28.15 -3.34
C ILE A 279 13.21 -27.08 -3.21
N GLN A 280 14.48 -27.46 -3.40
CA GLN A 280 15.62 -26.54 -3.35
C GLN A 280 15.46 -25.42 -4.39
N TRP A 281 15.05 -25.73 -5.62
CA TRP A 281 14.86 -24.73 -6.67
C TRP A 281 13.72 -23.74 -6.31
N MET A 282 12.59 -24.22 -5.77
CA MET A 282 11.53 -23.35 -5.30
C MET A 282 12.01 -22.40 -4.19
N LEU A 283 12.84 -22.90 -3.25
CA LEU A 283 13.40 -22.07 -2.18
C LEU A 283 14.41 -21.04 -2.71
N VAL A 284 15.28 -21.45 -3.65
CA VAL A 284 16.29 -20.56 -4.26
C VAL A 284 15.61 -19.44 -5.05
N ASP A 285 14.64 -19.76 -5.90
CA ASP A 285 13.89 -18.74 -6.67
C ASP A 285 13.17 -17.79 -5.73
N SER A 286 12.57 -18.31 -4.66
CA SER A 286 11.86 -17.49 -3.66
C SER A 286 12.80 -16.56 -2.90
N ALA A 287 13.99 -17.05 -2.49
CA ALA A 287 14.99 -16.24 -1.82
C ALA A 287 15.50 -15.09 -2.71
N MET A 288 15.79 -15.38 -3.98
CA MET A 288 16.24 -14.36 -4.94
C MET A 288 15.19 -13.30 -5.23
N GLU A 289 13.93 -13.71 -5.45
CA GLU A 289 12.83 -12.79 -5.70
C GLU A 289 12.50 -11.95 -4.44
N LEU A 290 12.62 -12.52 -3.24
CA LEU A 290 12.43 -11.80 -1.97
C LEU A 290 13.50 -10.73 -1.78
N GLU A 291 14.78 -11.08 -1.89
CA GLU A 291 15.90 -10.15 -1.77
C GLU A 291 15.80 -8.99 -2.77
N ALA A 292 15.54 -9.31 -4.04
CA ALA A 292 15.36 -8.28 -5.07
C ALA A 292 14.18 -7.34 -4.78
N SER A 293 13.06 -7.90 -4.26
CA SER A 293 11.89 -7.12 -3.88
C SER A 293 12.19 -6.15 -2.74
N GLU A 294 12.92 -6.62 -1.73
CA GLU A 294 13.32 -5.79 -0.58
C GLU A 294 14.27 -4.67 -1.00
N VAL A 295 15.31 -4.98 -1.74
CA VAL A 295 16.29 -3.99 -2.25
C VAL A 295 15.61 -2.91 -3.07
N MET A 296 14.72 -3.27 -4.00
CA MET A 296 13.99 -2.29 -4.82
C MET A 296 13.05 -1.42 -3.96
N THR A 297 12.40 -2.00 -2.97
CA THR A 297 11.49 -1.28 -2.06
C THR A 297 12.25 -0.27 -1.20
N MET A 298 13.36 -0.70 -0.59
CA MET A 298 14.17 0.16 0.25
C MET A 298 14.88 1.25 -0.56
N HIS A 299 15.26 0.95 -1.81
CA HIS A 299 15.80 1.98 -2.72
C HIS A 299 14.77 3.08 -3.03
N ALA A 300 13.52 2.71 -3.36
CA ALA A 300 12.47 3.68 -3.60
C ALA A 300 12.17 4.52 -2.34
N ALA A 301 12.13 3.91 -1.17
CA ALA A 301 11.96 4.60 0.11
C ALA A 301 13.11 5.58 0.40
N TYR A 302 14.35 5.16 0.17
CA TYR A 302 15.53 6.01 0.35
C TYR A 302 15.52 7.23 -0.57
N LEU A 303 15.18 7.07 -1.84
CA LEU A 303 15.05 8.19 -2.77
C LEU A 303 13.94 9.16 -2.33
N GLN A 304 12.85 8.63 -1.79
CA GLN A 304 11.77 9.46 -1.22
C GLN A 304 12.26 10.27 -0.02
N ASP A 305 13.12 9.72 0.84
CA ASP A 305 13.76 10.43 1.97
C ASP A 305 14.71 11.53 1.49
N LYS A 306 15.31 11.38 0.31
CA LYS A 306 16.11 12.41 -0.35
C LYS A 306 15.29 13.52 -1.02
N GLY A 307 13.96 13.41 -1.02
CA GLY A 307 13.07 14.35 -1.68
C GLY A 307 13.06 14.25 -3.21
N GLU A 308 13.56 13.13 -3.76
CA GLU A 308 13.59 12.90 -5.19
C GLU A 308 12.20 12.50 -5.73
N ASN A 309 12.02 12.64 -7.05
CA ASN A 309 10.83 12.10 -7.71
C ASN A 309 10.97 10.59 -7.85
N THR A 310 10.14 9.86 -7.12
CA THR A 310 10.19 8.39 -7.04
C THR A 310 9.11 7.68 -7.85
N THR A 311 8.41 8.39 -8.75
CA THR A 311 7.26 7.82 -9.49
C THR A 311 7.64 6.54 -10.25
N LYS A 312 8.83 6.49 -10.88
CA LYS A 312 9.32 5.30 -11.60
C LYS A 312 9.74 4.20 -10.61
N GLU A 313 10.57 4.54 -9.65
CA GLU A 313 11.17 3.59 -8.70
C GLU A 313 10.12 2.96 -7.79
N SER A 314 9.14 3.73 -7.30
CA SER A 314 8.02 3.23 -6.52
C SER A 314 7.11 2.29 -7.34
N ALA A 315 6.88 2.61 -8.63
CA ALA A 315 6.13 1.74 -9.52
C ALA A 315 6.89 0.43 -9.82
N MET A 316 8.21 0.48 -10.01
CA MET A 316 9.06 -0.70 -10.21
C MET A 316 9.08 -1.58 -8.96
N ALA A 317 9.30 -1.00 -7.79
CA ALA A 317 9.30 -1.72 -6.51
C ALA A 317 7.95 -2.43 -6.29
N LYS A 318 6.84 -1.69 -6.42
CA LYS A 318 5.48 -2.23 -6.24
C LYS A 318 5.17 -3.35 -7.21
N LEU A 319 5.47 -3.18 -8.48
CA LEU A 319 5.24 -4.19 -9.51
C LEU A 319 6.02 -5.47 -9.22
N PHE A 320 7.32 -5.34 -8.99
CA PHE A 320 8.18 -6.50 -8.77
C PHE A 320 7.83 -7.22 -7.46
N ALA A 321 7.74 -6.49 -6.33
CA ALA A 321 7.45 -7.08 -5.03
C ALA A 321 6.08 -7.78 -5.00
N SER A 322 5.03 -7.16 -5.56
CA SER A 322 3.69 -7.75 -5.54
C SER A 322 3.57 -9.02 -6.39
N GLU A 323 4.18 -9.05 -7.58
CA GLU A 323 4.16 -10.24 -8.43
C GLU A 323 5.05 -11.36 -7.86
N SER A 324 6.19 -11.01 -7.26
CA SER A 324 7.06 -11.96 -6.56
C SER A 324 6.40 -12.54 -5.32
N ALA A 325 5.69 -11.73 -4.52
CA ALA A 325 4.97 -12.20 -3.35
C ALA A 325 3.94 -13.29 -3.68
N VAL A 326 3.17 -13.10 -4.76
CA VAL A 326 2.21 -14.12 -5.22
C VAL A 326 2.93 -15.43 -5.58
N LYS A 327 4.06 -15.37 -6.31
CA LYS A 327 4.83 -16.55 -6.71
C LYS A 327 5.45 -17.25 -5.49
N ILE A 328 6.01 -16.49 -4.55
CA ILE A 328 6.62 -17.03 -3.32
C ILE A 328 5.56 -17.72 -2.46
N CYS A 329 4.40 -17.11 -2.27
CA CYS A 329 3.29 -17.71 -1.53
C CYS A 329 2.76 -18.97 -2.20
N ASP A 330 2.66 -19.00 -3.54
CA ASP A 330 2.26 -20.19 -4.31
C ASP A 330 3.27 -21.33 -4.14
N ARG A 331 4.58 -21.04 -4.27
CA ARG A 331 5.64 -22.03 -4.00
C ARG A 331 5.62 -22.51 -2.55
N SER A 332 5.38 -21.61 -1.58
CA SER A 332 5.23 -21.98 -0.18
C SER A 332 4.10 -22.99 0.01
N MET A 333 2.94 -22.71 -0.60
CA MET A 333 1.80 -23.63 -0.58
C MET A 333 2.16 -24.98 -1.20
N GLN A 334 2.84 -24.99 -2.34
CA GLN A 334 3.27 -26.21 -3.01
C GLN A 334 4.25 -27.04 -2.17
N ILE A 335 5.20 -26.39 -1.47
CA ILE A 335 6.17 -27.05 -0.58
C ILE A 335 5.46 -27.72 0.60
N HIS A 336 4.43 -27.08 1.16
CA HIS A 336 3.62 -27.64 2.27
C HIS A 336 2.67 -28.76 1.80
N GLY A 337 2.40 -28.89 0.49
CA GLY A 337 1.48 -29.88 -0.05
C GLY A 337 0.07 -29.75 0.52
N GLY A 338 -0.55 -30.85 0.94
CA GLY A 338 -1.91 -30.83 1.50
C GLY A 338 -2.08 -29.90 2.70
N TYR A 339 -1.07 -29.76 3.55
CA TYR A 339 -1.11 -28.81 4.68
C TYR A 339 -1.09 -27.35 4.23
N GLY A 340 -0.45 -27.04 3.08
CA GLY A 340 -0.48 -25.69 2.51
C GLY A 340 -1.85 -25.31 1.95
N TYR A 341 -2.67 -26.29 1.58
CA TYR A 341 -4.00 -26.10 1.01
C TYR A 341 -5.12 -26.11 2.08
N SER A 342 -4.83 -26.60 3.29
CA SER A 342 -5.75 -26.56 4.42
C SER A 342 -5.65 -25.23 5.17
N ARG A 343 -6.68 -24.92 5.96
CA ARG A 343 -6.69 -23.75 6.86
C ARG A 343 -6.05 -24.02 8.23
N ASP A 344 -5.46 -25.20 8.42
CA ASP A 344 -4.74 -25.54 9.67
C ASP A 344 -3.43 -24.75 9.82
N LEU A 345 -2.88 -24.27 8.70
CA LEU A 345 -1.72 -23.42 8.63
C LEU A 345 -2.07 -22.11 7.87
N PRO A 346 -1.43 -20.98 8.19
CA PRO A 346 -1.73 -19.70 7.55
C PRO A 346 -1.22 -19.57 6.10
N ILE A 347 -0.79 -20.67 5.48
CA ILE A 347 -0.12 -20.66 4.18
C ILE A 347 -1.07 -20.20 3.06
N GLU A 348 -2.30 -20.72 3.05
CA GLU A 348 -3.29 -20.32 2.04
C GLU A 348 -3.70 -18.84 2.20
N ARG A 349 -3.70 -18.32 3.46
CA ARG A 349 -3.99 -16.91 3.74
C ARG A 349 -2.94 -15.99 3.10
N TYR A 350 -1.65 -16.33 3.20
CA TYR A 350 -0.58 -15.52 2.58
C TYR A 350 -0.78 -15.38 1.07
N LEU A 351 -1.19 -16.45 0.38
CA LEU A 351 -1.45 -16.37 -1.06
C LEU A 351 -2.67 -15.48 -1.37
N ARG A 352 -3.75 -15.60 -0.58
CA ARG A 352 -4.94 -14.75 -0.73
C ARG A 352 -4.59 -13.28 -0.51
N ASP A 353 -3.84 -12.98 0.53
CA ASP A 353 -3.44 -11.63 0.92
C ASP A 353 -2.49 -11.00 -0.11
N ALA A 354 -1.47 -11.74 -0.56
CA ALA A 354 -0.51 -11.28 -1.56
C ALA A 354 -1.19 -10.84 -2.88
N LYS A 355 -2.32 -11.47 -3.24
CA LYS A 355 -3.02 -11.16 -4.49
C LYS A 355 -3.51 -9.72 -4.56
N LEU A 356 -3.95 -9.12 -3.44
CA LEU A 356 -4.38 -7.72 -3.41
C LEU A 356 -3.25 -6.77 -3.83
N CYS A 357 -2.01 -7.06 -3.44
CA CYS A 357 -0.86 -6.21 -3.77
C CYS A 357 -0.64 -6.02 -5.29
N THR A 358 -1.14 -6.95 -6.13
CA THR A 358 -1.08 -6.80 -7.59
C THR A 358 -2.20 -5.94 -8.18
N ILE A 359 -3.22 -5.59 -7.38
CA ILE A 359 -4.45 -4.91 -7.82
C ILE A 359 -4.57 -3.52 -7.20
N GLY A 360 -4.46 -3.42 -5.87
CA GLY A 360 -4.62 -2.19 -5.10
C GLY A 360 -3.55 -1.15 -5.40
N GLU A 361 -3.89 0.13 -5.23
CA GLU A 361 -3.02 1.30 -5.49
C GLU A 361 -2.42 1.35 -6.91
N GLY A 362 -3.20 0.91 -7.89
CA GLY A 362 -2.82 0.78 -9.29
C GLY A 362 -2.34 -0.64 -9.62
N THR A 363 -3.06 -1.27 -10.56
CA THR A 363 -2.78 -2.65 -10.97
C THR A 363 -1.37 -2.81 -11.54
N SER A 364 -0.90 -4.05 -11.62
CA SER A 364 0.39 -4.38 -12.26
C SER A 364 0.51 -3.80 -13.67
N GLU A 365 -0.60 -3.74 -14.42
CA GLU A 365 -0.67 -3.14 -15.75
C GLU A 365 -0.49 -1.62 -15.69
N VAL A 366 -1.13 -0.96 -14.71
CA VAL A 366 -0.96 0.49 -14.49
C VAL A 366 0.50 0.80 -14.11
N GLN A 367 1.15 -0.02 -13.26
CA GLN A 367 2.56 0.17 -12.94
C GLN A 367 3.43 0.06 -14.21
N ARG A 368 3.18 -0.94 -15.07
CA ARG A 368 3.88 -1.06 -16.35
C ARG A 368 3.72 0.17 -17.24
N LEU A 369 2.51 0.76 -17.30
CA LEU A 369 2.28 2.01 -18.04
C LEU A 369 3.06 3.19 -17.46
N VAL A 370 3.13 3.29 -16.12
CA VAL A 370 3.92 4.34 -15.44
C VAL A 370 5.39 4.18 -15.76
N ILE A 371 5.95 3.00 -15.59
CA ILE A 371 7.35 2.68 -15.87
C ILE A 371 7.69 2.95 -17.34
N ALA A 372 6.87 2.48 -18.27
CA ALA A 372 7.10 2.64 -19.72
C ALA A 372 7.21 4.11 -20.13
N ARG A 373 6.35 4.99 -19.55
CA ARG A 373 6.40 6.43 -19.84
C ARG A 373 7.73 7.07 -19.43
N HIS A 374 8.35 6.61 -18.34
CA HIS A 374 9.65 7.12 -17.89
C HIS A 374 10.79 6.54 -18.71
N VAL A 375 10.82 5.22 -18.92
CA VAL A 375 11.86 4.54 -19.71
C VAL A 375 11.93 5.09 -21.13
N LEU A 376 10.78 5.31 -21.77
CA LEU A 376 10.74 5.86 -23.14
C LEU A 376 11.20 7.33 -23.21
N LYS A 377 10.97 8.13 -22.16
CA LYS A 377 11.47 9.51 -22.10
C LYS A 377 12.98 9.58 -21.87
N GLU A 378 13.56 8.63 -21.17
CA GLU A 378 14.99 8.54 -20.86
C GLU A 378 15.80 7.98 -22.03
N ALA A 379 15.14 7.43 -23.07
CA ALA A 379 15.79 6.86 -24.23
C ALA A 379 16.57 7.94 -25.01
N LYS A 380 17.88 7.73 -25.14
CA LYS A 380 18.73 8.56 -25.99
C LYS A 380 18.55 8.14 -27.46
N PRO A 381 18.52 9.08 -28.43
CA PRO A 381 18.50 8.74 -29.83
C PRO A 381 19.70 7.86 -30.20
N LEU A 382 19.43 6.69 -30.77
CA LEU A 382 20.47 5.87 -31.39
C LEU A 382 20.94 6.60 -32.67
N LYS A 383 22.21 7.04 -32.68
CA LYS A 383 22.88 7.41 -33.92
C LYS A 383 23.11 6.09 -34.68
N LEU A 384 22.13 5.66 -35.46
CA LEU A 384 22.35 4.59 -36.44
C LEU A 384 23.41 5.12 -37.43
N ALA A 385 24.61 4.54 -37.42
CA ALA A 385 25.54 4.73 -38.52
C ALA A 385 24.83 4.22 -39.78
N HIS A 386 24.49 5.13 -40.68
CA HIS A 386 24.04 4.74 -42.03
C HIS A 386 25.16 3.88 -42.60
N ARG A 387 24.93 2.56 -42.74
CA ARG A 387 25.76 1.72 -43.64
C ARG A 387 25.47 2.29 -45.03
N GLU A 388 26.50 2.93 -45.62
CA GLU A 388 26.46 3.21 -47.06
C GLU A 388 26.16 1.93 -47.79
N PRO A 389 25.30 1.92 -48.81
CA PRO A 389 25.05 0.74 -49.61
C PRO A 389 26.39 0.27 -50.20
N ARG A 390 26.74 -0.99 -49.96
CA ARG A 390 27.90 -1.60 -50.61
C ARG A 390 27.67 -1.53 -52.12
N GLU A 391 28.53 -0.82 -52.83
CA GLU A 391 28.50 -0.86 -54.29
C GLU A 391 28.58 -2.33 -54.75
N PRO A 392 27.77 -2.75 -55.72
CA PRO A 392 27.88 -4.10 -56.26
C PRO A 392 29.25 -4.23 -56.96
N ASN A 393 30.02 -5.22 -56.52
CA ASN A 393 31.26 -5.59 -57.19
C ASN A 393 30.98 -5.79 -58.67
N ARG A 394 31.65 -5.00 -59.51
CA ARG A 394 31.67 -5.19 -60.95
C ARG A 394 32.56 -6.41 -61.33
#